data_b507207823f0fd05f263ffbaf29e84cc
#
_entry.id   b507207823f0fd05f263ffbaf29e84cc
#
_cell.length_a   1.000
_cell.length_b   1.000
_cell.length_c   1.000
_cell.angle_alpha   90.00
_cell.angle_beta   90.00
_cell.angle_gamma   90.00
#
_symmetry.space_group_name_H-M   'P 1'
#
loop_
_entity.id
_entity.type
_entity.pdbx_description
1 polymer ?
#
loop_
_entity_poly.entity_id
_entity_poly.type
_entity_poly.pdbx_seq_one_letter_code
_entity_poly.pdbx_strand_id
1 'polypeptide(L)'
;MSKYVAALPMYDWPEARGEVDAQWARLRDAFRQRGINAPEAVVRSNRELPPVPGGIRDDAGKPIAPDPATLPPDEFDFHQLWLSPALLFGQTCWGPMELGLALHVQVIAQPSYDAFEGGQGELYSSALVMAADGGPSVASPADGKAVIPLDLIRGKRFTFNDPDSMSGLIGLTRDLEAMDKSLDIFASRSESGGHRSSIVAVAEGRADIAAIDCESWALAQRFEPAAKGVKVVGWTARRKGLPYITARTTPERIIAAMREVVESGSEQPLVQRVG
;
A
#
# COMPACT_ATOMS: atom_id res chain seq x y z
N MET A 1 -22.36 -11.09 -15.89
CA MET A 1 -21.06 -10.64 -15.34
C MET A 1 -21.34 -9.58 -14.27
N SER A 2 -20.53 -9.50 -13.21
CA SER A 2 -20.63 -8.44 -12.23
C SER A 2 -20.37 -7.10 -12.92
N LYS A 3 -21.13 -6.05 -12.55
CA LYS A 3 -20.83 -4.67 -12.97
C LYS A 3 -19.72 -4.04 -12.11
N TYR A 4 -19.27 -4.74 -11.08
CA TYR A 4 -18.27 -4.27 -10.14
C TYR A 4 -16.89 -4.85 -10.46
N VAL A 5 -15.85 -4.12 -10.03
CA VAL A 5 -14.45 -4.55 -10.01
C VAL A 5 -13.94 -4.64 -8.58
N ALA A 6 -12.93 -5.47 -8.38
CA ALA A 6 -12.16 -5.54 -7.15
C ALA A 6 -10.66 -5.60 -7.47
N ALA A 7 -9.82 -5.06 -6.59
CA ALA A 7 -8.38 -5.14 -6.72
C ALA A 7 -7.68 -5.05 -5.36
N LEU A 8 -6.60 -5.80 -5.20
CA LEU A 8 -5.72 -5.78 -4.03
C LEU A 8 -4.27 -5.48 -4.49
N PRO A 9 -4.02 -4.30 -5.09
CA PRO A 9 -2.81 -4.07 -5.87
C PRO A 9 -1.56 -3.83 -5.02
N MET A 10 -1.71 -3.51 -3.73
CA MET A 10 -0.60 -2.98 -2.92
C MET A 10 0.47 -4.03 -2.63
N TYR A 11 0.07 -5.31 -2.53
CA TYR A 11 0.95 -6.45 -2.24
C TYR A 11 0.88 -7.56 -3.31
N ASP A 12 0.31 -7.25 -4.48
CA ASP A 12 0.11 -8.19 -5.60
C ASP A 12 1.41 -8.42 -6.40
N TRP A 13 2.47 -8.83 -5.71
CA TRP A 13 3.72 -9.19 -6.36
C TRP A 13 3.53 -10.43 -7.24
N PRO A 14 4.22 -10.56 -8.39
CA PRO A 14 4.03 -11.69 -9.29
C PRO A 14 4.12 -13.05 -8.60
N GLU A 15 5.05 -13.19 -7.63
CA GLU A 15 5.25 -14.42 -6.86
C GLU A 15 4.15 -14.64 -5.81
N ALA A 16 3.49 -13.59 -5.33
CA ALA A 16 2.42 -13.64 -4.33
C ALA A 16 1.00 -13.72 -4.93
N ARG A 17 0.85 -13.62 -6.26
CA ARG A 17 -0.47 -13.58 -6.93
C ARG A 17 -1.40 -14.72 -6.55
N GLY A 18 -0.88 -15.92 -6.39
CA GLY A 18 -1.69 -17.06 -5.94
C GLY A 18 -2.28 -16.87 -4.54
N GLU A 19 -1.55 -16.20 -3.64
CA GLU A 19 -1.99 -15.87 -2.28
C GLU A 19 -3.05 -14.75 -2.31
N VAL A 20 -2.85 -13.72 -3.15
CA VAL A 20 -3.81 -12.62 -3.38
C VAL A 20 -5.11 -13.15 -3.99
N ASP A 21 -5.03 -14.04 -4.98
CA ASP A 21 -6.20 -14.67 -5.59
C ASP A 21 -6.98 -15.53 -4.59
N ALA A 22 -6.27 -16.28 -3.73
CA ALA A 22 -6.89 -17.07 -2.67
C ALA A 22 -7.53 -16.18 -1.59
N GLN A 23 -6.92 -15.06 -1.23
CA GLN A 23 -7.50 -14.05 -0.33
C GLN A 23 -8.77 -13.48 -0.94
N TRP A 24 -8.71 -13.04 -2.20
CA TRP A 24 -9.90 -12.53 -2.87
C TRP A 24 -11.01 -13.57 -2.96
N ALA A 25 -10.69 -14.82 -3.29
CA ALA A 25 -11.69 -15.89 -3.37
C ALA A 25 -12.45 -16.06 -2.05
N ARG A 26 -11.76 -16.03 -0.90
CA ARG A 26 -12.41 -16.09 0.43
C ARG A 26 -13.33 -14.90 0.68
N LEU A 27 -12.85 -13.66 0.43
CA LEU A 27 -13.64 -12.45 0.57
C LEU A 27 -14.85 -12.45 -0.37
N ARG A 28 -14.64 -12.76 -1.66
CA ARG A 28 -15.69 -12.88 -2.68
C ARG A 28 -16.81 -13.82 -2.23
N ASP A 29 -16.45 -15.02 -1.78
CA ASP A 29 -17.43 -16.03 -1.40
C ASP A 29 -18.22 -15.60 -0.17
N ALA A 30 -17.56 -14.98 0.82
CA ALA A 30 -18.21 -14.42 1.99
C ALA A 30 -19.12 -13.22 1.66
N PHE A 31 -18.73 -12.37 0.71
CA PHE A 31 -19.55 -11.27 0.20
C PHE A 31 -20.78 -11.82 -0.55
N ARG A 32 -20.60 -12.83 -1.39
CA ARG A 32 -21.72 -13.46 -2.13
C ARG A 32 -22.73 -14.13 -1.21
N GLN A 33 -22.28 -14.75 -0.12
CA GLN A 33 -23.18 -15.29 0.91
C GLN A 33 -24.06 -14.22 1.56
N ARG A 34 -23.63 -12.96 1.54
CA ARG A 34 -24.40 -11.78 2.01
C ARG A 34 -25.17 -11.07 0.90
N GLY A 35 -25.31 -11.70 -0.27
CA GLY A 35 -26.04 -11.17 -1.43
C GLY A 35 -25.32 -10.06 -2.18
N ILE A 36 -24.01 -9.87 -1.98
CA ILE A 36 -23.21 -8.90 -2.73
C ILE A 36 -22.72 -9.57 -4.02
N ASN A 37 -22.98 -8.95 -5.18
CA ASN A 37 -22.54 -9.47 -6.48
C ASN A 37 -21.03 -9.18 -6.71
N ALA A 38 -20.16 -9.80 -5.92
CA ALA A 38 -18.72 -9.64 -6.02
C ALA A 38 -18.17 -10.26 -7.32
N PRO A 39 -17.20 -9.60 -8.00
CA PRO A 39 -16.60 -10.10 -9.24
C PRO A 39 -15.83 -11.40 -9.01
N GLU A 40 -15.64 -12.20 -10.08
CA GLU A 40 -14.98 -13.51 -9.98
C GLU A 40 -13.51 -13.40 -9.62
N ALA A 41 -12.83 -12.43 -10.19
CA ALA A 41 -11.39 -12.21 -9.99
C ALA A 41 -11.10 -10.74 -9.69
N VAL A 42 -9.91 -10.45 -9.17
CA VAL A 42 -9.35 -9.11 -9.08
C VAL A 42 -8.88 -8.64 -10.45
N VAL A 43 -8.96 -7.33 -10.70
CA VAL A 43 -8.41 -6.69 -11.90
C VAL A 43 -6.97 -6.27 -11.67
N ARG A 44 -6.14 -6.30 -12.73
CA ARG A 44 -4.70 -6.04 -12.69
C ARG A 44 -4.19 -5.15 -13.84
N SER A 45 -5.12 -4.62 -14.65
CA SER A 45 -4.78 -3.76 -15.79
C SER A 45 -5.89 -2.78 -16.10
N ASN A 46 -5.56 -1.70 -16.81
CA ASN A 46 -6.54 -0.70 -17.22
C ASN A 46 -7.62 -1.27 -18.15
N ARG A 47 -7.28 -2.27 -19.01
CA ARG A 47 -8.24 -2.92 -19.90
C ARG A 47 -9.37 -3.66 -19.18
N GLU A 48 -9.15 -4.04 -17.91
CA GLU A 48 -10.14 -4.75 -17.10
C GLU A 48 -11.06 -3.80 -16.34
N LEU A 49 -10.74 -2.50 -16.33
CA LEU A 49 -11.62 -1.47 -15.76
C LEU A 49 -12.77 -1.17 -16.73
N PRO A 50 -14.03 -1.08 -16.25
CA PRO A 50 -15.14 -0.66 -17.08
C PRO A 50 -14.91 0.74 -17.66
N PRO A 51 -15.25 0.97 -18.93
CA PRO A 51 -15.16 2.30 -19.52
C PRO A 51 -16.11 3.28 -18.81
N VAL A 52 -15.67 4.53 -18.71
CA VAL A 52 -16.45 5.65 -18.19
C VAL A 52 -16.44 6.76 -19.24
N PRO A 53 -17.34 6.70 -20.25
CA PRO A 53 -17.37 7.65 -21.35
C PRO A 53 -17.42 9.11 -20.87
N GLY A 54 -16.45 9.91 -21.30
CA GLY A 54 -16.30 11.31 -20.86
C GLY A 54 -15.53 11.48 -19.55
N GLY A 55 -14.92 10.41 -19.03
CA GLY A 55 -14.09 10.41 -17.83
C GLY A 55 -14.89 10.36 -16.53
N ILE A 56 -14.16 10.10 -15.43
CA ILE A 56 -14.72 10.04 -14.09
C ILE A 56 -14.93 11.46 -13.57
N ARG A 57 -16.08 11.71 -12.93
CA ARG A 57 -16.44 13.03 -12.43
C ARG A 57 -16.79 12.97 -10.94
N ASP A 58 -16.55 14.07 -10.24
CA ASP A 58 -17.02 14.26 -8.86
C ASP A 58 -18.53 14.58 -8.80
N ASP A 59 -19.06 14.73 -7.58
CA ASP A 59 -20.48 15.04 -7.35
C ASP A 59 -20.93 16.40 -7.95
N ALA A 60 -19.97 17.30 -8.21
CA ALA A 60 -20.22 18.59 -8.87
C ALA A 60 -20.13 18.50 -10.42
N GLY A 61 -19.85 17.31 -10.96
CA GLY A 61 -19.70 17.08 -12.40
C GLY A 61 -18.33 17.50 -12.95
N LYS A 62 -17.37 17.89 -12.09
CA LYS A 62 -16.00 18.24 -12.52
C LYS A 62 -15.24 16.97 -12.89
N PRO A 63 -14.54 16.91 -14.03
CA PRO A 63 -13.67 15.80 -14.35
C PRO A 63 -12.55 15.67 -13.31
N ILE A 64 -12.35 14.44 -12.77
CA ILE A 64 -11.33 14.09 -11.78
C ILE A 64 -10.37 13.02 -12.30
N ALA A 65 -10.77 12.26 -13.33
CA ALA A 65 -9.91 11.30 -14.01
C ALA A 65 -10.39 11.04 -15.44
N PRO A 66 -9.53 10.64 -16.39
CA PRO A 66 -9.91 10.27 -17.74
C PRO A 66 -10.75 8.98 -17.77
N ASP A 67 -11.30 8.64 -18.94
CA ASP A 67 -11.91 7.32 -19.17
C ASP A 67 -10.82 6.24 -19.13
N PRO A 68 -10.93 5.19 -18.30
CA PRO A 68 -9.97 4.08 -18.27
C PRO A 68 -9.68 3.46 -19.65
N ALA A 69 -10.66 3.46 -20.54
CA ALA A 69 -10.50 2.93 -21.89
C ALA A 69 -9.53 3.75 -22.77
N THR A 70 -9.14 4.96 -22.35
CA THR A 70 -8.19 5.82 -23.07
C THR A 70 -6.75 5.66 -22.58
N LEU A 71 -6.52 4.89 -21.52
CA LEU A 71 -5.20 4.66 -20.94
C LEU A 71 -4.50 3.45 -21.60
N PRO A 72 -3.16 3.35 -21.45
CA PRO A 72 -2.43 2.17 -21.88
C PRO A 72 -3.04 0.90 -21.29
N PRO A 73 -3.51 -0.05 -22.11
CA PRO A 73 -4.38 -1.14 -21.63
C PRO A 73 -3.65 -2.14 -20.72
N ASP A 74 -2.33 -2.29 -20.88
CA ASP A 74 -1.51 -3.25 -20.14
C ASP A 74 -0.88 -2.68 -18.87
N GLU A 75 -1.02 -1.37 -18.64
CA GLU A 75 -0.65 -0.72 -17.40
C GLU A 75 -1.79 -0.82 -16.38
N PHE A 76 -1.49 -0.52 -15.11
CA PHE A 76 -2.50 -0.45 -14.07
C PHE A 76 -2.38 0.86 -13.30
N ASP A 77 -3.23 1.81 -13.64
CA ASP A 77 -3.33 3.11 -12.98
C ASP A 77 -4.20 2.98 -11.73
N PHE A 78 -3.58 3.10 -10.56
CA PHE A 78 -4.27 2.97 -9.28
C PHE A 78 -5.27 4.11 -9.02
N HIS A 79 -5.00 5.33 -9.49
CA HIS A 79 -5.97 6.43 -9.37
C HIS A 79 -7.25 6.14 -10.16
N GLN A 80 -7.12 5.57 -11.36
CA GLN A 80 -8.28 5.14 -12.15
C GLN A 80 -9.08 4.05 -11.44
N LEU A 81 -8.38 3.07 -10.86
CA LEU A 81 -9.02 2.03 -10.05
C LEU A 81 -9.79 2.63 -8.88
N TRP A 82 -9.12 3.44 -8.06
CA TRP A 82 -9.71 3.98 -6.82
C TRP A 82 -10.90 4.90 -7.08
N LEU A 83 -10.84 5.72 -8.15
CA LEU A 83 -11.91 6.63 -8.54
C LEU A 83 -13.03 5.95 -9.34
N SER A 84 -12.84 4.69 -9.75
CA SER A 84 -13.83 3.97 -10.55
C SER A 84 -15.18 3.87 -9.84
N PRO A 85 -16.29 4.31 -10.47
CA PRO A 85 -17.63 4.14 -9.91
C PRO A 85 -18.06 2.67 -9.80
N ALA A 86 -17.31 1.75 -10.44
CA ALA A 86 -17.54 0.32 -10.36
C ALA A 86 -16.71 -0.36 -9.25
N LEU A 87 -15.88 0.37 -8.50
CA LEU A 87 -15.07 -0.22 -7.44
C LEU A 87 -15.95 -0.76 -6.31
N LEU A 88 -16.00 -2.07 -6.16
CA LEU A 88 -16.64 -2.74 -5.03
C LEU A 88 -15.69 -2.84 -3.84
N PHE A 89 -14.47 -3.31 -4.09
CA PHE A 89 -13.49 -3.56 -3.05
C PHE A 89 -12.08 -3.31 -3.58
N GLY A 90 -11.37 -2.41 -2.97
CA GLY A 90 -9.99 -2.09 -3.33
C GLY A 90 -9.15 -1.79 -2.11
N GLN A 91 -7.84 -1.80 -2.29
CA GLN A 91 -6.88 -1.39 -1.27
C GLN A 91 -6.14 -0.14 -1.74
N THR A 92 -5.92 0.81 -0.84
CA THR A 92 -5.16 2.03 -1.12
C THR A 92 -4.23 2.37 0.05
N CYS A 93 -3.52 3.50 -0.04
CA CYS A 93 -2.64 4.03 1.00
C CYS A 93 -3.25 5.27 1.64
N TRP A 94 -2.93 5.54 2.92
CA TRP A 94 -3.40 6.78 3.59
C TRP A 94 -2.79 8.04 3.00
N GLY A 95 -1.66 7.99 2.31
CA GLY A 95 -1.11 9.14 1.60
C GLY A 95 -2.10 9.70 0.56
N PRO A 96 -2.49 8.95 -0.49
CA PRO A 96 -3.55 9.35 -1.42
C PRO A 96 -4.86 9.75 -0.73
N MET A 97 -5.27 9.05 0.35
CA MET A 97 -6.47 9.39 1.11
C MET A 97 -6.40 10.81 1.69
N GLU A 98 -5.31 11.17 2.33
CA GLU A 98 -5.10 12.51 2.91
C GLU A 98 -4.89 13.59 1.85
N LEU A 99 -4.37 13.22 0.67
CA LEU A 99 -4.16 14.14 -0.46
C LEU A 99 -5.43 14.37 -1.32
N GLY A 100 -6.57 13.82 -0.89
CA GLY A 100 -7.86 14.13 -1.50
C GLY A 100 -8.70 12.93 -1.93
N LEU A 101 -8.13 11.73 -2.05
CA LEU A 101 -8.89 10.53 -2.44
C LEU A 101 -10.06 10.24 -1.48
N ALA A 102 -9.92 10.55 -0.19
CA ALA A 102 -10.98 10.38 0.81
C ALA A 102 -12.29 11.10 0.48
N LEU A 103 -12.26 12.13 -0.37
CA LEU A 103 -13.46 12.82 -0.86
C LEU A 103 -14.27 11.99 -1.87
N HIS A 104 -13.64 10.98 -2.48
CA HIS A 104 -14.16 10.25 -3.64
C HIS A 104 -14.42 8.76 -3.37
N VAL A 105 -14.04 8.26 -2.20
CA VAL A 105 -14.20 6.86 -1.81
C VAL A 105 -14.79 6.73 -0.41
N GLN A 106 -15.18 5.51 -0.04
CA GLN A 106 -15.58 5.18 1.34
C GLN A 106 -14.67 4.09 1.89
N VAL A 107 -14.25 4.23 3.15
CA VAL A 107 -13.46 3.22 3.84
C VAL A 107 -14.39 2.09 4.31
N ILE A 108 -14.03 0.87 3.99
CA ILE A 108 -14.71 -0.34 4.45
C ILE A 108 -14.14 -0.74 5.81
N ALA A 109 -12.84 -1.04 5.86
CA ALA A 109 -12.12 -1.52 7.04
C ALA A 109 -10.62 -1.31 6.90
N GLN A 110 -9.89 -1.62 7.97
CA GLN A 110 -8.42 -1.69 8.00
C GLN A 110 -7.99 -3.15 8.17
N PRO A 111 -6.99 -3.64 7.40
CA PRO A 111 -6.39 -4.94 7.67
C PRO A 111 -5.55 -4.92 8.95
N SER A 112 -5.33 -6.13 9.53
CA SER A 112 -4.36 -6.30 10.62
C SER A 112 -2.94 -6.51 10.09
N TYR A 113 -1.99 -5.89 10.78
CA TYR A 113 -0.55 -6.04 10.52
C TYR A 113 0.18 -6.85 11.60
N ASP A 114 -0.55 -7.56 12.48
CA ASP A 114 0.03 -8.35 13.58
C ASP A 114 0.98 -9.46 13.12
N ALA A 115 0.87 -9.89 11.86
CA ALA A 115 1.73 -10.91 11.27
C ALA A 115 3.14 -10.39 10.93
N PHE A 116 3.36 -9.06 10.90
CA PHE A 116 4.58 -8.45 10.39
C PHE A 116 5.37 -7.77 11.50
N GLU A 117 6.69 -7.85 11.46
CA GLU A 117 7.54 -6.99 12.30
C GLU A 117 7.29 -5.52 11.94
N GLY A 118 7.01 -4.69 12.94
CA GLY A 118 6.60 -3.29 12.73
C GLY A 118 5.10 -3.07 12.70
N GLY A 119 4.29 -4.15 12.62
CA GLY A 119 2.84 -4.11 12.69
C GLY A 119 2.28 -4.33 14.09
N GLN A 120 1.07 -3.78 14.34
CA GLN A 120 0.26 -4.05 15.52
C GLN A 120 -1.19 -3.63 15.26
N GLY A 121 -2.12 -4.59 15.25
CA GLY A 121 -3.51 -4.32 14.88
C GLY A 121 -3.58 -3.63 13.52
N GLU A 122 -4.34 -2.56 13.44
CA GLU A 122 -4.48 -1.75 12.22
C GLU A 122 -3.27 -0.84 11.89
N LEU A 123 -2.24 -0.85 12.74
CA LEU A 123 -1.10 0.05 12.62
C LEU A 123 0.12 -0.67 12.05
N TYR A 124 0.89 0.04 11.24
CA TYR A 124 2.14 -0.42 10.68
C TYR A 124 3.24 0.64 10.74
N SER A 125 4.49 0.21 10.74
CA SER A 125 5.69 1.04 10.58
C SER A 125 6.36 0.74 9.26
N SER A 126 7.21 1.65 8.80
CA SER A 126 8.13 1.39 7.69
C SER A 126 9.52 1.08 8.23
N ALA A 127 10.12 0.01 7.72
CA ALA A 127 11.52 -0.32 7.92
C ALA A 127 12.40 0.67 7.13
N LEU A 128 13.34 1.32 7.80
CA LEU A 128 14.40 2.09 7.14
C LEU A 128 15.53 1.13 6.80
N VAL A 129 15.73 0.89 5.50
CA VAL A 129 16.71 -0.09 5.00
C VAL A 129 17.92 0.59 4.39
N MET A 130 19.11 0.10 4.70
CA MET A 130 20.40 0.48 4.12
C MET A 130 21.18 -0.78 3.70
N ALA A 131 22.24 -0.61 2.93
CA ALA A 131 23.12 -1.71 2.57
C ALA A 131 23.61 -2.48 3.83
N ALA A 132 23.89 -3.77 3.69
CA ALA A 132 24.18 -4.66 4.83
C ALA A 132 25.36 -4.23 5.70
N ASP A 133 26.29 -3.41 5.19
CA ASP A 133 27.40 -2.80 5.93
C ASP A 133 27.05 -1.40 6.50
N GLY A 134 25.89 -0.84 6.17
CA GLY A 134 25.48 0.54 6.44
C GLY A 134 25.18 0.91 7.90
N GLY A 135 25.32 -0.01 8.89
CA GLY A 135 25.06 0.28 10.31
C GLY A 135 24.59 -0.93 11.11
N PRO A 136 24.23 -0.81 12.37
CA PRO A 136 23.64 -1.90 13.16
C PRO A 136 22.20 -2.22 12.69
N SER A 137 21.81 -3.49 12.83
CA SER A 137 20.40 -3.90 12.62
C SER A 137 19.56 -3.48 13.82
N VAL A 138 18.33 -2.99 13.56
CA VAL A 138 17.41 -2.47 14.58
C VAL A 138 16.06 -3.18 14.46
N ALA A 139 15.63 -3.84 15.54
CA ALA A 139 14.31 -4.44 15.64
C ALA A 139 13.23 -3.35 15.79
N SER A 140 12.00 -3.69 15.38
CA SER A 140 10.85 -2.77 15.52
C SER A 140 10.56 -2.46 16.99
N PRO A 141 10.42 -1.16 17.36
CA PRO A 141 10.10 -0.77 18.73
C PRO A 141 8.73 -1.30 19.17
N ALA A 142 8.67 -1.91 20.36
CA ALA A 142 7.42 -2.44 20.91
C ALA A 142 6.36 -1.35 21.14
N ASP A 143 6.79 -0.12 21.51
CA ASP A 143 5.91 1.03 21.75
C ASP A 143 5.46 1.75 20.46
N GLY A 144 5.95 1.31 19.31
CA GLY A 144 5.58 1.86 17.99
C GLY A 144 6.09 3.28 17.71
N LYS A 145 7.01 3.80 18.53
CA LYS A 145 7.64 5.11 18.26
C LYS A 145 8.69 5.00 17.15
N ALA A 146 8.96 6.13 16.51
CA ALA A 146 10.02 6.18 15.52
C ALA A 146 11.40 5.95 16.13
N VAL A 147 12.24 5.18 15.44
CA VAL A 147 13.67 5.06 15.68
C VAL A 147 14.40 5.48 14.41
N ILE A 148 14.71 6.77 14.32
CA ILE A 148 15.35 7.37 13.14
C ILE A 148 16.85 7.56 13.42
N PRO A 149 17.75 6.84 12.73
CA PRO A 149 19.18 6.91 12.96
C PRO A 149 19.80 8.15 12.28
N LEU A 150 19.54 9.35 12.79
CA LEU A 150 19.89 10.63 12.15
C LEU A 150 21.37 10.71 11.73
N ASP A 151 22.30 10.18 12.55
CA ASP A 151 23.73 10.23 12.23
C ASP A 151 24.12 9.31 11.05
N LEU A 152 23.37 8.23 10.84
CA LEU A 152 23.60 7.32 9.72
C LEU A 152 23.01 7.86 8.41
N ILE A 153 21.86 8.54 8.47
CA ILE A 153 21.09 8.90 7.27
C ILE A 153 21.43 10.30 6.74
N ARG A 154 22.05 11.14 7.57
CA ARG A 154 22.45 12.51 7.17
C ARG A 154 23.41 12.48 5.98
N GLY A 155 23.09 13.28 4.96
CA GLY A 155 23.90 13.38 3.75
C GLY A 155 23.84 12.14 2.84
N LYS A 156 22.93 11.21 3.10
CA LYS A 156 22.70 10.01 2.28
C LYS A 156 21.74 10.30 1.11
N ARG A 157 21.77 9.45 0.09
CA ARG A 157 20.82 9.47 -1.03
C ARG A 157 19.60 8.65 -0.62
N PHE A 158 18.47 9.33 -0.46
CA PHE A 158 17.21 8.69 -0.10
C PHE A 158 16.39 8.35 -1.34
N THR A 159 15.84 7.13 -1.40
CA THR A 159 14.87 6.74 -2.43
C THR A 159 13.56 6.31 -1.81
N PHE A 160 12.45 6.61 -2.49
CA PHE A 160 11.09 6.29 -2.07
C PHE A 160 10.28 5.77 -3.25
N ASN A 161 9.21 5.02 -2.96
CA ASN A 161 8.39 4.38 -3.99
C ASN A 161 7.54 5.37 -4.80
N ASP A 162 6.92 6.36 -4.13
CA ASP A 162 5.96 7.28 -4.72
C ASP A 162 5.82 8.52 -3.83
N PRO A 163 5.67 9.76 -4.38
CA PRO A 163 5.51 10.98 -3.61
C PRO A 163 4.27 10.99 -2.72
N ASP A 164 3.22 10.26 -3.09
CA ASP A 164 1.97 10.16 -2.35
C ASP A 164 1.99 9.00 -1.32
N SER A 165 3.10 8.27 -1.23
CA SER A 165 3.20 7.12 -0.34
C SER A 165 3.34 7.51 1.13
N MET A 166 2.41 7.04 1.98
CA MET A 166 2.52 7.20 3.44
C MET A 166 3.76 6.48 3.96
N SER A 167 4.01 5.24 3.55
CA SER A 167 5.12 4.43 4.05
C SER A 167 6.48 4.84 3.48
N GLY A 168 6.52 5.19 2.19
CA GLY A 168 7.78 5.45 1.51
C GLY A 168 8.33 6.86 1.71
N LEU A 169 7.47 7.85 1.93
CA LEU A 169 7.88 9.27 2.01
C LEU A 169 7.23 10.02 3.17
N ILE A 170 5.87 10.09 3.19
CA ILE A 170 5.14 11.01 4.08
C ILE A 170 5.38 10.66 5.55
N GLY A 171 5.41 9.37 5.90
CA GLY A 171 5.64 8.93 7.27
C GLY A 171 7.01 9.32 7.80
N LEU A 172 8.07 9.08 7.02
CA LEU A 172 9.42 9.50 7.39
C LEU A 172 9.54 11.02 7.47
N THR A 173 8.90 11.76 6.55
CA THR A 173 8.86 13.23 6.61
C THR A 173 8.31 13.72 7.94
N ARG A 174 7.17 13.18 8.38
CA ARG A 174 6.53 13.55 9.65
C ARG A 174 7.39 13.21 10.87
N ASP A 175 8.07 12.06 10.82
CA ASP A 175 8.96 11.66 11.93
C ASP A 175 10.19 12.57 12.01
N LEU A 176 10.72 13.03 10.88
CA LEU A 176 11.80 14.01 10.85
C LEU A 176 11.31 15.37 11.35
N GLU A 177 10.14 15.82 10.94
CA GLU A 177 9.53 17.07 11.41
C GLU A 177 9.31 17.07 12.93
N ALA A 178 8.87 15.93 13.50
CA ALA A 178 8.74 15.76 14.95
C ALA A 178 10.07 15.86 15.72
N MET A 179 11.19 15.77 14.99
CA MET A 179 12.56 15.94 15.52
C MET A 179 13.20 17.28 15.12
N ASP A 180 12.40 18.26 14.66
CA ASP A 180 12.86 19.54 14.10
C ASP A 180 13.85 19.37 12.93
N LYS A 181 13.60 18.38 12.07
CA LYS A 181 14.36 18.10 10.85
C LYS A 181 13.43 18.07 9.65
N SER A 182 14.02 18.12 8.45
CA SER A 182 13.29 17.96 7.19
C SER A 182 14.01 16.95 6.30
N LEU A 183 13.42 16.65 5.15
CA LEU A 183 14.07 15.82 4.12
C LEU A 183 15.37 16.43 3.58
N ASP A 184 15.71 17.68 3.91
CA ASP A 184 16.97 18.33 3.50
C ASP A 184 18.20 17.79 4.22
N ILE A 185 18.00 16.90 5.22
CA ILE A 185 19.12 16.12 5.78
C ILE A 185 19.73 15.16 4.75
N PHE A 186 18.99 14.78 3.69
CA PHE A 186 19.47 13.92 2.62
C PHE A 186 20.21 14.71 1.55
N ALA A 187 21.28 14.12 1.01
CA ALA A 187 22.04 14.72 -0.10
C ALA A 187 21.23 14.77 -1.39
N SER A 188 20.37 13.77 -1.61
CA SER A 188 19.44 13.73 -2.74
C SER A 188 18.23 12.86 -2.41
N ARG A 189 17.18 13.05 -3.21
CA ARG A 189 15.93 12.29 -3.13
C ARG A 189 15.54 11.82 -4.52
N SER A 190 15.11 10.57 -4.66
CA SER A 190 14.69 10.01 -5.95
C SER A 190 13.50 9.09 -5.78
N GLU A 191 12.60 9.12 -6.75
CA GLU A 191 11.48 8.19 -6.86
C GLU A 191 11.95 6.89 -7.55
N SER A 192 11.47 5.75 -7.06
CA SER A 192 11.82 4.42 -7.58
C SER A 192 10.64 3.70 -8.25
N GLY A 193 9.42 4.17 -8.05
CA GLY A 193 8.18 3.60 -8.57
C GLY A 193 7.63 2.40 -7.77
N GLY A 194 8.32 1.93 -6.71
CA GLY A 194 7.82 0.82 -5.88
C GLY A 194 8.78 0.44 -4.76
N HIS A 195 8.26 -0.14 -3.67
CA HIS A 195 9.08 -0.59 -2.54
C HIS A 195 10.14 -1.62 -2.95
N ARG A 196 9.78 -2.58 -3.82
CA ARG A 196 10.74 -3.55 -4.38
C ARG A 196 11.89 -2.86 -5.11
N SER A 197 11.56 -1.89 -5.97
CA SER A 197 12.55 -1.10 -6.71
C SER A 197 13.44 -0.27 -5.78
N SER A 198 12.88 0.27 -4.68
CA SER A 198 13.65 0.98 -3.64
C SER A 198 14.68 0.06 -2.97
N ILE A 199 14.30 -1.17 -2.61
CA ILE A 199 15.19 -2.17 -2.01
C ILE A 199 16.33 -2.51 -2.97
N VAL A 200 16.00 -2.79 -4.23
CA VAL A 200 17.00 -3.08 -5.29
C VAL A 200 17.95 -1.90 -5.48
N ALA A 201 17.42 -0.66 -5.50
CA ALA A 201 18.24 0.53 -5.64
C ALA A 201 19.27 0.69 -4.50
N VAL A 202 18.87 0.37 -3.26
CA VAL A 202 19.76 0.40 -2.09
C VAL A 202 20.80 -0.72 -2.17
N ALA A 203 20.38 -1.95 -2.49
CA ALA A 203 21.28 -3.10 -2.59
C ALA A 203 22.36 -2.93 -3.67
N GLU A 204 22.00 -2.28 -4.79
CA GLU A 204 22.92 -1.98 -5.91
C GLU A 204 23.75 -0.70 -5.71
N GLY A 205 23.56 0.02 -4.62
CA GLY A 205 24.29 1.26 -4.34
C GLY A 205 23.84 2.46 -5.20
N ARG A 206 22.66 2.40 -5.84
CA ARG A 206 22.06 3.55 -6.56
C ARG A 206 21.43 4.55 -5.58
N ALA A 207 20.99 4.07 -4.42
CA ALA A 207 20.56 4.86 -3.27
C ALA A 207 21.26 4.33 -2.01
N ASP A 208 21.21 5.07 -0.91
CA ASP A 208 21.84 4.67 0.35
C ASP A 208 20.81 4.22 1.37
N ILE A 209 19.57 4.73 1.29
CA ILE A 209 18.50 4.43 2.23
C ILE A 209 17.12 4.49 1.54
N ALA A 210 16.19 3.65 2.02
CA ALA A 210 14.78 3.69 1.65
C ALA A 210 13.89 3.41 2.86
N ALA A 211 12.63 3.86 2.80
CA ALA A 211 11.57 3.51 3.75
C ALA A 211 10.61 2.51 3.09
N ILE A 212 10.43 1.35 3.70
CA ILE A 212 9.68 0.21 3.15
C ILE A 212 8.62 -0.19 4.16
N ASP A 213 7.33 -0.24 3.79
CA ASP A 213 6.30 -0.74 4.69
C ASP A 213 6.58 -2.17 5.15
N CYS A 214 6.08 -2.53 6.34
CA CYS A 214 6.46 -3.79 6.99
C CYS A 214 6.02 -5.05 6.20
N GLU A 215 4.89 -5.01 5.51
CA GLU A 215 4.42 -6.14 4.69
C GLU A 215 5.23 -6.25 3.39
N SER A 216 5.49 -5.13 2.70
CA SER A 216 6.41 -5.11 1.55
C SER A 216 7.81 -5.56 1.92
N TRP A 217 8.29 -5.24 3.14
CA TRP A 217 9.57 -5.75 3.63
C TRP A 217 9.55 -7.27 3.83
N ALA A 218 8.48 -7.80 4.43
CA ALA A 218 8.29 -9.25 4.58
C ALA A 218 8.21 -9.97 3.22
N LEU A 219 7.50 -9.40 2.24
CA LEU A 219 7.47 -9.92 0.87
C LEU A 219 8.85 -9.90 0.21
N ALA A 220 9.61 -8.81 0.40
CA ALA A 220 10.96 -8.71 -0.14
C ALA A 220 11.90 -9.76 0.45
N GLN A 221 11.81 -10.03 1.76
CA GLN A 221 12.60 -11.08 2.39
C GLN A 221 12.29 -12.49 1.81
N ARG A 222 11.06 -12.70 1.31
CA ARG A 222 10.66 -13.97 0.67
C ARG A 222 11.06 -14.06 -0.80
N PHE A 223 10.89 -12.98 -1.55
CA PHE A 223 10.84 -13.04 -3.01
C PHE A 223 11.89 -12.18 -3.72
N GLU A 224 12.51 -11.21 -3.04
CA GLU A 224 13.50 -10.32 -3.66
C GLU A 224 14.91 -10.68 -3.23
N PRO A 225 15.75 -11.25 -4.13
CA PRO A 225 17.12 -11.63 -3.79
C PRO A 225 17.97 -10.46 -3.26
N ALA A 226 17.73 -9.25 -3.74
CA ALA A 226 18.42 -8.03 -3.32
C ALA A 226 18.18 -7.68 -1.83
N ALA A 227 17.08 -8.17 -1.23
CA ALA A 227 16.80 -7.98 0.19
C ALA A 227 17.87 -8.57 1.11
N LYS A 228 18.65 -9.58 0.65
CA LYS A 228 19.80 -10.13 1.37
C LYS A 228 20.97 -9.15 1.46
N GLY A 229 21.03 -8.17 0.56
CA GLY A 229 22.08 -7.15 0.51
C GLY A 229 21.77 -5.90 1.35
N VAL A 230 20.60 -5.86 2.01
CA VAL A 230 20.20 -4.73 2.84
C VAL A 230 19.76 -5.19 4.22
N LYS A 231 19.69 -4.25 5.17
CA LYS A 231 19.21 -4.49 6.53
C LYS A 231 18.44 -3.30 7.06
N VAL A 232 17.60 -3.54 8.05
CA VAL A 232 16.83 -2.52 8.76
C VAL A 232 17.73 -1.81 9.76
N VAL A 233 17.84 -0.49 9.65
CA VAL A 233 18.64 0.38 10.53
C VAL A 233 17.79 1.31 11.39
N GLY A 234 16.48 1.29 11.20
CA GLY A 234 15.52 2.11 11.95
C GLY A 234 14.10 1.83 11.51
N TRP A 235 13.14 2.49 12.15
CA TRP A 235 11.72 2.34 11.92
C TRP A 235 11.00 3.67 12.03
N THR A 236 10.02 3.90 11.17
CA THR A 236 9.10 5.03 11.34
C THR A 236 8.12 4.76 12.49
N ALA A 237 7.49 5.80 13.03
CA ALA A 237 6.40 5.62 13.98
C ALA A 237 5.24 4.85 13.35
N ARG A 238 4.53 4.04 14.15
CA ARG A 238 3.33 3.33 13.69
C ARG A 238 2.24 4.31 13.28
N ARG A 239 1.59 4.00 12.17
CA ARG A 239 0.46 4.73 11.57
C ARG A 239 -0.59 3.75 11.09
N LYS A 240 -1.79 4.24 10.76
CA LYS A 240 -2.80 3.41 10.10
C LYS A 240 -2.23 2.81 8.82
N GLY A 241 -2.43 1.51 8.66
CA GLY A 241 -2.04 0.77 7.47
C GLY A 241 -2.94 1.06 6.27
N LEU A 242 -2.86 0.24 5.24
CA LEU A 242 -3.55 0.47 3.97
C LEU A 242 -5.05 0.11 4.09
N PRO A 243 -5.97 1.07 3.94
CA PRO A 243 -7.39 0.80 4.11
C PRO A 243 -7.98 0.05 2.92
N TYR A 244 -9.00 -0.77 3.18
CA TYR A 244 -9.92 -1.23 2.15
C TYR A 244 -10.95 -0.16 1.87
N ILE A 245 -11.18 0.09 0.59
CA ILE A 245 -12.06 1.15 0.10
C ILE A 245 -13.07 0.61 -0.93
N THR A 246 -14.12 1.37 -1.12
CA THR A 246 -15.13 1.17 -2.17
C THR A 246 -15.51 2.50 -2.81
N ALA A 247 -16.18 2.45 -3.96
CA ALA A 247 -16.68 3.66 -4.62
C ALA A 247 -17.57 4.48 -3.68
N ARG A 248 -17.49 5.81 -3.79
CA ARG A 248 -18.29 6.74 -3.00
C ARG A 248 -19.80 6.45 -3.04
N THR A 249 -20.30 5.96 -4.17
CA THR A 249 -21.72 5.67 -4.39
C THR A 249 -22.17 4.31 -3.89
N THR A 250 -21.27 3.52 -3.28
CA THR A 250 -21.62 2.20 -2.73
C THR A 250 -22.62 2.37 -1.57
N PRO A 251 -23.78 1.70 -1.61
CA PRO A 251 -24.78 1.80 -0.55
C PRO A 251 -24.25 1.33 0.80
N GLU A 252 -24.61 2.04 1.89
CA GLU A 252 -24.14 1.74 3.26
C GLU A 252 -24.41 0.29 3.69
N ARG A 253 -25.55 -0.29 3.29
CA ARG A 253 -25.85 -1.71 3.57
C ARG A 253 -24.80 -2.68 3.00
N ILE A 254 -24.22 -2.34 1.84
CA ILE A 254 -23.16 -3.15 1.20
C ILE A 254 -21.86 -2.95 1.96
N ILE A 255 -21.54 -1.73 2.35
CA ILE A 255 -20.34 -1.40 3.12
C ILE A 255 -20.38 -2.11 4.47
N ALA A 256 -21.50 -2.03 5.20
CA ALA A 256 -21.68 -2.70 6.48
C ALA A 256 -21.47 -4.23 6.35
N ALA A 257 -22.06 -4.85 5.32
CA ALA A 257 -21.89 -6.27 5.08
C ALA A 257 -20.44 -6.66 4.70
N MET A 258 -19.73 -5.82 3.95
CA MET A 258 -18.30 -6.04 3.65
C MET A 258 -17.44 -5.87 4.90
N ARG A 259 -17.72 -4.87 5.74
CA ARG A 259 -17.04 -4.63 7.01
C ARG A 259 -17.15 -5.83 7.93
N GLU A 260 -18.35 -6.37 8.13
CA GLU A 260 -18.57 -7.59 8.94
C GLU A 260 -17.72 -8.78 8.44
N VAL A 261 -17.55 -8.94 7.12
CA VAL A 261 -16.72 -10.00 6.56
C VAL A 261 -15.27 -9.82 6.92
N VAL A 262 -14.74 -8.61 6.75
CA VAL A 262 -13.33 -8.30 7.06
C VAL A 262 -13.07 -8.47 8.57
N GLU A 263 -13.91 -7.88 9.43
CA GLU A 263 -13.77 -7.93 10.90
C GLU A 263 -13.95 -9.34 11.47
N SER A 264 -14.73 -10.21 10.81
CA SER A 264 -14.93 -11.61 11.27
C SER A 264 -13.71 -12.51 11.05
N GLY A 265 -12.59 -11.98 10.53
CA GLY A 265 -11.35 -12.73 10.34
C GLY A 265 -11.34 -13.61 9.09
N SER A 266 -12.25 -13.38 8.13
CA SER A 266 -12.17 -14.01 6.80
C SER A 266 -10.93 -13.55 6.03
N GLU A 267 -10.24 -12.57 6.58
CA GLU A 267 -8.97 -12.04 6.12
C GLU A 267 -7.82 -12.68 6.90
N GLN A 268 -7.06 -13.57 6.26
CA GLN A 268 -5.76 -14.00 6.75
C GLN A 268 -4.69 -13.17 6.05
N PRO A 269 -3.65 -12.70 6.76
CA PRO A 269 -2.55 -11.97 6.13
C PRO A 269 -1.92 -12.82 5.01
N LEU A 270 -1.47 -12.16 3.93
CA LEU A 270 -0.81 -12.81 2.79
C LEU A 270 0.42 -13.61 3.18
N VAL A 271 1.08 -13.22 4.27
CA VAL A 271 2.29 -13.87 4.77
C VAL A 271 1.99 -14.57 6.10
N GLN A 272 1.95 -15.89 6.09
CA GLN A 272 2.03 -16.64 7.33
C GLN A 272 3.44 -16.46 7.91
N ARG A 273 3.54 -16.31 9.25
CA ARG A 273 4.85 -16.30 9.93
C ARG A 273 5.62 -17.53 9.48
N VAL A 274 6.76 -17.32 8.83
CA VAL A 274 7.75 -18.37 8.65
C VAL A 274 8.29 -18.65 10.07
N GLY A 275 7.95 -19.82 10.60
CA GLY A 275 8.44 -20.33 11.87
C GLY A 275 9.91 -20.65 11.83
#